data_3195b89c3dfff85f305b5e2997be8648
#
_entry.id   3195b89c3dfff85f305b5e2997be8648
#
_cell.length_a   1.000
_cell.length_b   1.000
_cell.length_c   1.000
_cell.angle_alpha   90.00
_cell.angle_beta   90.00
_cell.angle_gamma   90.00
#
_symmetry.space_group_name_H-M   'P 1'
#
loop_
_entity.id
_entity.type
_entity.pdbx_description
1 polymer ?
#
loop_
_entity_poly.entity_id
_entity_poly.type
_entity_poly.pdbx_seq_one_letter_code
_entity_poly.pdbx_strand_id
1 'polypeptide(L)'
;MIPWPAAVCFVILTLYMLLLIWSGSPLNGDADDLIKLHELRTFIATGNVFDRTLPDILQPEPYISHWPWIIDLPYALVAWPLAPMLGHEAALSVASFVVPLLLLVPALCFYSRLMVAAGFNDTVLPLFVAVIVAAAGFFEFAPYRIDYHNLQITLFFAALVLVLSRHRHAAVANGLVVSLALAISFEFAIFHALVVGVYAFDFVFGQENAARRLRHFGTGLVSGALLLFVAIVPPSAYTIGRCDTYSAPYALALVLAGLVFMGLSFGRDDEQARGRSGGRGHWLFRALVLCGLAAASLAVVLTFYPQCAGGPYAEMSARLRAVALGYIPQEKSFFERPDFILSDSLLATTLLFVGALAPAALCLMQRRPQRGLVVVALASALALLQTVAYFRYLRYLPFLSGIGLAFIAAALLPPGMRHILTPRLAAGKWPLQAFVLAVPGLGVTAALVLFCLVAKPAPVPVSVFGLTSLCGADSFAGLTWPDKAIVLSPPLLGADLLAKLPHPRVVAIPNHHAALGMDKVDRFLDPGTGDPREALDESRATHVVLCATPPAVNPVMRERFPFAQSLMDGQPPAWLVQCPVEAGSRLRIYSYRRAGGFSAACPSLAAR
;
A
#
# COMPACT_ATOMS: atom_id res chain seq x y z
N MET A 1 -6.30 27.03 7.41
CA MET A 1 -5.89 26.88 8.83
C MET A 1 -6.02 25.41 9.24
N ILE A 2 -5.03 24.90 9.95
CA ILE A 2 -5.07 23.55 10.53
C ILE A 2 -6.11 23.55 11.65
N PRO A 3 -7.09 22.63 11.68
CA PRO A 3 -8.00 22.50 12.81
C PRO A 3 -7.22 22.22 14.09
N TRP A 4 -7.53 22.93 15.15
CA TRP A 4 -6.88 22.76 16.44
C TRP A 4 -6.85 21.30 16.94
N PRO A 5 -7.92 20.49 16.80
CA PRO A 5 -7.87 19.08 17.18
C PRO A 5 -6.79 18.27 16.40
N ALA A 6 -6.66 18.52 15.10
CA ALA A 6 -5.64 17.88 14.27
C ALA A 6 -4.22 18.30 14.68
N ALA A 7 -4.02 19.58 15.04
CA ALA A 7 -2.72 20.07 15.53
C ALA A 7 -2.28 19.37 16.83
N VAL A 8 -3.19 19.19 17.78
CA VAL A 8 -2.90 18.48 19.04
C VAL A 8 -2.57 17.02 18.78
N CYS A 9 -3.37 16.31 17.98
CA CYS A 9 -3.09 14.92 17.63
C CYS A 9 -1.79 14.76 16.85
N PHE A 10 -1.45 15.71 15.97
CA PHE A 10 -0.17 15.74 15.28
C PHE A 10 1.01 15.78 16.29
N VAL A 11 0.96 16.68 17.25
CA VAL A 11 2.03 16.78 18.27
C VAL A 11 2.16 15.47 19.07
N ILE A 12 1.02 14.91 19.52
CA ILE A 12 1.02 13.67 20.30
C ILE A 12 1.60 12.50 19.50
N LEU A 13 1.14 12.29 18.25
CA LEU A 13 1.64 11.20 17.40
C LEU A 13 3.13 11.40 17.08
N THR A 14 3.55 12.61 16.74
CA THR A 14 4.96 12.91 16.46
C THR A 14 5.84 12.61 17.67
N LEU A 15 5.45 13.08 18.86
CA LEU A 15 6.18 12.78 20.09
C LEU A 15 6.24 11.28 20.39
N TYR A 16 5.16 10.56 20.18
CA TYR A 16 5.11 9.11 20.34
C TYR A 16 6.06 8.40 19.38
N MET A 17 6.07 8.76 18.08
CA MET A 17 6.97 8.20 17.09
C MET A 17 8.45 8.51 17.44
N LEU A 18 8.76 9.73 17.87
CA LEU A 18 10.11 10.11 18.29
C LEU A 18 10.56 9.36 19.53
N LEU A 19 9.67 9.12 20.49
CA LEU A 19 9.95 8.29 21.66
C LEU A 19 10.28 6.84 21.28
N LEU A 20 9.56 6.26 20.31
CA LEU A 20 9.84 4.92 19.82
C LEU A 20 11.20 4.85 19.13
N ILE A 21 11.56 5.83 18.30
CA ILE A 21 12.90 5.93 17.71
C ILE A 21 13.97 6.01 18.80
N TRP A 22 13.76 6.87 19.78
CA TRP A 22 14.73 7.06 20.89
C TRP A 22 14.88 5.81 21.77
N SER A 23 13.81 5.04 21.97
CA SER A 23 13.86 3.77 22.71
C SER A 23 14.53 2.62 21.93
N GLY A 24 15.00 2.87 20.71
CA GLY A 24 15.61 1.86 19.85
C GLY A 24 14.61 0.90 19.24
N SER A 25 13.32 1.19 19.35
CA SER A 25 12.30 0.43 18.63
C SER A 25 12.51 0.64 17.13
N PRO A 26 12.70 -0.42 16.33
CA PRO A 26 12.86 -0.26 14.91
C PRO A 26 11.53 0.24 14.34
N LEU A 27 11.47 1.52 13.97
CA LEU A 27 10.46 2.02 13.03
C LEU A 27 10.89 1.65 11.61
N ASN A 28 11.57 0.49 11.50
CA ASN A 28 12.09 0.01 10.24
C ASN A 28 10.93 -0.13 9.28
N GLY A 29 11.05 0.57 8.17
CA GLY A 29 10.25 0.39 7.01
C GLY A 29 10.27 -1.08 6.57
N ASP A 30 9.33 -1.45 5.73
CA ASP A 30 9.41 -2.73 5.06
C ASP A 30 10.44 -2.67 3.91
N ALA A 31 10.53 -3.76 3.16
CA ALA A 31 11.47 -3.82 2.04
C ALA A 31 11.17 -2.81 0.93
N ASP A 32 9.90 -2.36 0.82
CA ASP A 32 9.51 -1.33 -0.16
C ASP A 32 10.13 0.02 0.19
N ASP A 33 10.25 0.37 1.48
CA ASP A 33 10.96 1.58 1.92
C ASP A 33 12.46 1.52 1.55
N LEU A 34 13.10 0.35 1.65
CA LEU A 34 14.53 0.21 1.30
C LEU A 34 14.76 0.37 -0.22
N ILE A 35 13.90 -0.24 -1.01
CA ILE A 35 13.92 -0.09 -2.48
C ILE A 35 13.64 1.36 -2.86
N LYS A 36 12.66 1.97 -2.19
CA LYS A 36 12.27 3.36 -2.42
C LYS A 36 13.38 4.34 -2.03
N LEU A 37 14.13 4.05 -0.98
CA LEU A 37 15.31 4.83 -0.59
C LEU A 37 16.37 4.82 -1.71
N HIS A 38 16.63 3.66 -2.30
CA HIS A 38 17.57 3.53 -3.42
C HIS A 38 17.08 4.27 -4.66
N GLU A 39 15.78 4.20 -4.96
CA GLU A 39 15.15 4.93 -6.04
C GLU A 39 15.23 6.46 -5.84
N LEU A 40 14.90 6.95 -4.64
CA LEU A 40 15.02 8.35 -4.26
C LEU A 40 16.45 8.86 -4.39
N ARG A 41 17.42 8.07 -3.95
CA ARG A 41 18.85 8.40 -4.10
C ARG A 41 19.21 8.63 -5.57
N THR A 42 18.79 7.73 -6.45
CA THR A 42 18.99 7.83 -7.89
C THR A 42 18.27 9.05 -8.46
N PHE A 43 17.01 9.27 -8.08
CA PHE A 43 16.21 10.41 -8.56
C PHE A 43 16.80 11.76 -8.12
N ILE A 44 17.21 11.90 -6.86
CA ILE A 44 17.81 13.14 -6.34
C ILE A 44 19.15 13.44 -7.02
N ALA A 45 19.94 12.39 -7.31
CA ALA A 45 21.22 12.55 -7.98
C ALA A 45 21.11 12.92 -9.47
N THR A 46 20.11 12.38 -10.18
CA THR A 46 19.97 12.54 -11.64
C THR A 46 18.96 13.60 -12.06
N GLY A 47 17.93 13.84 -11.26
CA GLY A 47 16.78 14.68 -11.61
C GLY A 47 15.93 14.13 -12.78
N ASN A 48 16.18 12.89 -13.22
CA ASN A 48 15.49 12.33 -14.37
C ASN A 48 14.11 11.79 -13.99
N VAL A 49 13.05 12.41 -14.53
CA VAL A 49 11.66 12.07 -14.21
C VAL A 49 11.12 10.89 -15.01
N PHE A 50 11.67 10.62 -16.20
CA PHE A 50 11.16 9.61 -17.11
C PHE A 50 11.95 8.30 -17.11
N ASP A 51 13.24 8.36 -16.82
CA ASP A 51 14.05 7.16 -16.69
C ASP A 51 14.01 6.66 -15.26
N ARG A 52 13.28 5.57 -15.04
CA ARG A 52 13.11 4.91 -13.74
C ARG A 52 13.95 3.64 -13.65
N THR A 53 15.01 3.55 -14.45
CA THR A 53 15.93 2.41 -14.45
C THR A 53 16.83 2.47 -13.22
N LEU A 54 16.90 1.37 -12.49
CA LEU A 54 17.82 1.16 -11.37
C LEU A 54 18.90 0.17 -11.80
N PRO A 55 20.08 0.65 -12.19
CA PRO A 55 21.14 -0.15 -12.80
C PRO A 55 21.79 -1.13 -11.81
N ASP A 56 21.56 -0.93 -10.52
CA ASP A 56 22.11 -1.77 -9.45
C ASP A 56 21.26 -3.02 -9.17
N ILE A 57 20.11 -3.16 -9.83
CA ILE A 57 19.25 -4.33 -9.76
C ILE A 57 19.22 -4.98 -11.14
N LEU A 58 19.90 -6.15 -11.27
CA LEU A 58 20.13 -6.84 -12.56
C LEU A 58 19.45 -8.21 -12.59
N GLN A 59 18.46 -8.45 -13.47
CA GLN A 59 17.62 -9.64 -13.48
C GLN A 59 17.48 -10.46 -14.81
N PRO A 60 18.28 -10.51 -15.83
CA PRO A 60 19.62 -9.96 -16.13
C PRO A 60 19.64 -8.52 -16.63
N GLU A 61 18.50 -8.02 -17.10
CA GLU A 61 18.40 -6.61 -17.51
C GLU A 61 18.20 -5.71 -16.29
N PRO A 62 18.57 -4.44 -16.35
CA PRO A 62 18.32 -3.49 -15.28
C PRO A 62 16.83 -3.40 -14.94
N TYR A 63 16.54 -3.33 -13.65
CA TYR A 63 15.19 -3.15 -13.14
C TYR A 63 14.63 -1.78 -13.54
N ILE A 64 13.38 -1.74 -13.96
CA ILE A 64 12.64 -0.50 -14.21
C ILE A 64 11.54 -0.39 -13.16
N SER A 65 11.59 0.65 -12.35
CA SER A 65 10.58 0.87 -11.31
C SER A 65 9.22 1.23 -11.94
N HIS A 66 8.17 0.66 -11.39
CA HIS A 66 6.79 0.96 -11.74
C HIS A 66 6.22 2.17 -10.96
N TRP A 67 6.91 2.61 -9.91
CA TRP A 67 6.50 3.76 -9.13
C TRP A 67 6.77 5.08 -9.88
N PRO A 68 5.77 5.95 -10.04
CA PRO A 68 5.95 7.21 -10.73
C PRO A 68 6.77 8.20 -9.89
N TRP A 69 7.59 9.02 -10.55
CA TRP A 69 8.45 10.02 -9.91
C TRP A 69 7.71 11.03 -9.02
N ILE A 70 6.40 11.20 -9.25
CA ILE A 70 5.57 12.13 -8.46
C ILE A 70 5.52 11.76 -6.98
N ILE A 71 5.76 10.48 -6.64
CA ILE A 71 5.90 10.01 -5.25
C ILE A 71 7.19 10.56 -4.64
N ASP A 72 8.24 10.68 -5.44
CA ASP A 72 9.57 11.13 -5.01
C ASP A 72 9.65 12.65 -4.87
N LEU A 73 8.77 13.37 -5.57
CA LEU A 73 8.80 14.84 -5.63
C LEU A 73 8.78 15.52 -4.26
N PRO A 74 7.92 15.15 -3.28
CA PRO A 74 7.93 15.77 -1.96
C PRO A 74 9.29 15.64 -1.26
N TYR A 75 9.95 14.51 -1.42
CA TYR A 75 11.28 14.25 -0.83
C TYR A 75 12.36 15.06 -1.55
N ALA A 76 12.33 15.10 -2.87
CA ALA A 76 13.27 15.87 -3.68
C ALA A 76 13.16 17.39 -3.39
N LEU A 77 11.94 17.92 -3.21
CA LEU A 77 11.72 19.33 -2.85
C LEU A 77 12.34 19.70 -1.49
N VAL A 78 12.52 18.75 -0.58
CA VAL A 78 13.23 18.96 0.69
C VAL A 78 14.74 18.72 0.51
N ALA A 79 15.13 17.66 -0.20
CA ALA A 79 16.52 17.26 -0.31
C ALA A 79 17.36 18.19 -1.21
N TRP A 80 16.84 18.63 -2.38
CA TRP A 80 17.59 19.46 -3.32
C TRP A 80 18.13 20.76 -2.74
N PRO A 81 17.35 21.58 -2.01
CA PRO A 81 17.89 22.78 -1.40
C PRO A 81 18.90 22.50 -0.26
N LEU A 82 18.84 21.32 0.37
CA LEU A 82 19.74 20.94 1.45
C LEU A 82 21.03 20.26 0.96
N ALA A 83 21.00 19.61 -0.20
CA ALA A 83 22.13 18.85 -0.73
C ALA A 83 23.43 19.66 -0.88
N PRO A 84 23.43 20.94 -1.32
CA PRO A 84 24.65 21.74 -1.38
C PRO A 84 25.31 22.03 -0.02
N MET A 85 24.51 22.00 1.06
CA MET A 85 24.98 22.32 2.42
C MET A 85 25.38 21.07 3.21
N LEU A 86 24.61 19.99 3.07
CA LEU A 86 24.74 18.78 3.89
C LEU A 86 25.36 17.60 3.16
N GLY A 87 25.44 17.68 1.81
CA GLY A 87 25.70 16.52 0.96
C GLY A 87 24.44 15.71 0.69
N HIS A 88 24.46 14.91 -0.40
CA HIS A 88 23.26 14.20 -0.90
C HIS A 88 22.68 13.21 0.12
N GLU A 89 23.48 12.39 0.79
CA GLU A 89 22.99 11.38 1.73
C GLU A 89 22.36 12.00 2.99
N ALA A 90 22.98 13.04 3.56
CA ALA A 90 22.41 13.70 4.71
C ALA A 90 21.11 14.46 4.35
N ALA A 91 21.06 15.11 3.18
CA ALA A 91 19.87 15.77 2.70
C ALA A 91 18.73 14.77 2.45
N LEU A 92 19.03 13.60 1.87
CA LEU A 92 18.07 12.50 1.69
C LEU A 92 17.56 11.97 3.03
N SER A 93 18.45 11.80 4.03
CA SER A 93 18.08 11.37 5.37
C SER A 93 17.11 12.37 6.04
N VAL A 94 17.39 13.69 5.93
CA VAL A 94 16.50 14.74 6.43
C VAL A 94 15.15 14.71 5.72
N ALA A 95 15.14 14.56 4.39
CA ALA A 95 13.89 14.46 3.62
C ALA A 95 13.06 13.25 4.04
N SER A 96 13.70 12.08 4.18
CA SER A 96 13.06 10.84 4.62
C SER A 96 12.49 10.92 6.04
N PHE A 97 13.11 11.74 6.90
CA PHE A 97 12.59 12.00 8.24
C PHE A 97 11.40 12.96 8.24
N VAL A 98 11.50 14.06 7.49
CA VAL A 98 10.56 15.21 7.59
C VAL A 98 9.30 15.00 6.74
N VAL A 99 9.42 14.47 5.52
CA VAL A 99 8.29 14.41 4.56
C VAL A 99 7.13 13.56 5.07
N PRO A 100 7.31 12.37 5.65
CA PRO A 100 6.20 11.61 6.22
C PRO A 100 5.44 12.39 7.29
N LEU A 101 6.15 13.13 8.16
CA LEU A 101 5.52 13.98 9.16
C LEU A 101 4.77 15.17 8.54
N LEU A 102 5.28 15.75 7.45
CA LEU A 102 4.55 16.80 6.73
C LEU A 102 3.27 16.27 6.11
N LEU A 103 3.26 15.02 5.60
CA LEU A 103 2.07 14.37 5.06
C LEU A 103 1.05 13.98 6.15
N LEU A 104 1.49 13.75 7.38
CA LEU A 104 0.61 13.49 8.53
C LEU A 104 -0.33 14.67 8.81
N VAL A 105 0.12 15.92 8.57
CA VAL A 105 -0.70 17.12 8.83
C VAL A 105 -1.99 17.12 7.99
N PRO A 106 -1.94 17.09 6.64
CA PRO A 106 -3.16 17.03 5.83
C PRO A 106 -3.97 15.75 6.09
N ALA A 107 -3.34 14.61 6.36
CA ALA A 107 -4.04 13.38 6.71
C ALA A 107 -4.93 13.57 7.96
N LEU A 108 -4.39 14.11 9.04
CA LEU A 108 -5.15 14.41 10.26
C LEU A 108 -6.23 15.49 10.06
N CYS A 109 -5.94 16.50 9.23
CA CYS A 109 -6.94 17.51 8.89
C CYS A 109 -8.14 16.91 8.16
N PHE A 110 -7.92 16.05 7.17
CA PHE A 110 -9.01 15.38 6.46
C PHE A 110 -9.70 14.34 7.34
N TYR A 111 -8.95 13.60 8.14
CA TYR A 111 -9.51 12.61 9.07
C TYR A 111 -10.42 13.27 10.11
N SER A 112 -10.00 14.39 10.70
CA SER A 112 -10.83 15.20 11.62
C SER A 112 -12.13 15.66 10.95
N ARG A 113 -12.05 16.20 9.72
CA ARG A 113 -13.23 16.62 8.96
C ARG A 113 -14.16 15.47 8.60
N LEU A 114 -13.62 14.28 8.33
CA LEU A 114 -14.40 13.07 8.08
C LEU A 114 -15.18 12.65 9.34
N MET A 115 -14.55 12.73 10.51
CA MET A 115 -15.22 12.46 11.78
C MET A 115 -16.35 13.44 12.05
N VAL A 116 -16.14 14.73 11.83
CA VAL A 116 -17.21 15.74 11.96
C VAL A 116 -18.34 15.45 10.97
N ALA A 117 -18.04 15.10 9.73
CA ALA A 117 -19.04 14.70 8.75
C ALA A 117 -19.82 13.44 9.16
N ALA A 118 -19.18 12.50 9.86
CA ALA A 118 -19.83 11.32 10.42
C ALA A 118 -20.71 11.62 11.65
N GLY A 119 -20.53 12.80 12.28
CA GLY A 119 -21.40 13.27 13.36
C GLY A 119 -20.74 13.44 14.72
N PHE A 120 -19.42 13.46 14.77
CA PHE A 120 -18.67 13.82 15.98
C PHE A 120 -18.57 15.34 16.17
N ASN A 121 -18.26 15.76 17.38
CA ASN A 121 -17.92 17.13 17.68
C ASN A 121 -16.52 17.48 17.11
N ASP A 122 -16.36 18.74 16.70
CA ASP A 122 -15.06 19.27 16.27
C ASP A 122 -14.20 19.65 17.49
N THR A 123 -13.85 18.65 18.29
CA THR A 123 -13.04 18.77 19.50
C THR A 123 -11.92 17.72 19.50
N VAL A 124 -10.93 17.92 20.39
CA VAL A 124 -9.76 17.00 20.47
C VAL A 124 -10.17 15.60 20.89
N LEU A 125 -11.14 15.45 21.80
CA LEU A 125 -11.40 14.15 22.43
C LEU A 125 -11.92 13.08 21.45
N PRO A 126 -12.92 13.32 20.56
CA PRO A 126 -13.32 12.32 19.59
C PRO A 126 -12.18 11.92 18.64
N LEU A 127 -11.44 12.92 18.16
CA LEU A 127 -10.31 12.67 17.27
C LEU A 127 -9.21 11.88 17.96
N PHE A 128 -8.88 12.22 19.19
CA PHE A 128 -7.88 11.52 20.01
C PHE A 128 -8.24 10.04 20.24
N VAL A 129 -9.50 9.75 20.59
CA VAL A 129 -9.97 8.37 20.76
C VAL A 129 -9.82 7.58 19.45
N ALA A 130 -10.22 8.16 18.31
CA ALA A 130 -10.09 7.50 17.02
C ALA A 130 -8.62 7.29 16.62
N VAL A 131 -7.75 8.27 16.88
CA VAL A 131 -6.32 8.25 16.55
C VAL A 131 -5.56 7.21 17.40
N ILE A 132 -5.89 7.05 18.70
CA ILE A 132 -5.28 5.99 19.53
C ILE A 132 -5.54 4.62 18.91
N VAL A 133 -6.77 4.34 18.51
CA VAL A 133 -7.13 3.07 17.88
C VAL A 133 -6.46 2.91 16.51
N ALA A 134 -6.39 4.00 15.76
CA ALA A 134 -5.77 4.02 14.45
C ALA A 134 -4.23 4.15 14.50
N ALA A 135 -3.62 4.17 15.69
CA ALA A 135 -2.19 4.44 15.84
C ALA A 135 -1.31 3.53 14.95
N ALA A 136 -1.64 2.23 14.86
CA ALA A 136 -0.93 1.30 13.99
C ALA A 136 -0.97 1.73 12.50
N GLY A 137 -2.10 2.26 12.02
CA GLY A 137 -2.20 2.81 10.67
C GLY A 137 -1.40 4.11 10.50
N PHE A 138 -1.38 4.97 11.53
CA PHE A 138 -0.61 6.22 11.48
C PHE A 138 0.91 6.00 11.49
N PHE A 139 1.42 4.80 11.78
CA PHE A 139 2.81 4.45 11.58
C PHE A 139 3.27 4.53 10.12
N GLU A 140 2.36 4.51 9.14
CA GLU A 140 2.70 4.79 7.74
C GLU A 140 3.22 6.23 7.53
N PHE A 141 3.05 7.11 8.52
CA PHE A 141 3.58 8.47 8.55
C PHE A 141 4.81 8.63 9.47
N ALA A 142 5.36 7.54 9.99
CA ALA A 142 6.54 7.63 10.84
C ALA A 142 7.77 8.10 10.04
N PRO A 143 8.73 8.78 10.67
CA PRO A 143 10.01 9.09 10.05
C PRO A 143 10.63 7.85 9.38
N TYR A 144 11.17 8.04 8.17
CA TYR A 144 11.74 7.00 7.31
C TYR A 144 10.74 6.01 6.68
N ARG A 145 9.44 6.19 6.90
CA ARG A 145 8.41 5.53 6.10
C ARG A 145 8.21 6.32 4.79
N ILE A 146 8.95 5.96 3.77
CA ILE A 146 9.05 6.70 2.50
C ILE A 146 8.23 6.09 1.38
N ASP A 147 7.56 4.99 1.66
CA ASP A 147 6.64 4.34 0.73
C ASP A 147 5.41 5.22 0.45
N TYR A 148 4.73 4.99 -0.66
CA TYR A 148 3.60 5.77 -1.16
C TYR A 148 2.32 5.66 -0.31
N HIS A 149 2.25 4.75 0.65
CA HIS A 149 1.05 4.50 1.45
C HIS A 149 0.57 5.72 2.25
N ASN A 150 1.48 6.51 2.82
CA ASN A 150 1.14 7.74 3.53
C ASN A 150 0.42 8.76 2.61
N LEU A 151 0.88 8.90 1.38
CA LEU A 151 0.26 9.77 0.38
C LEU A 151 -1.10 9.22 -0.06
N GLN A 152 -1.22 7.91 -0.29
CA GLN A 152 -2.48 7.23 -0.64
C GLN A 152 -3.55 7.41 0.44
N ILE A 153 -3.21 7.22 1.70
CA ILE A 153 -4.12 7.42 2.85
C ILE A 153 -4.60 8.86 2.89
N THR A 154 -3.68 9.82 2.71
CA THR A 154 -4.01 11.25 2.70
C THR A 154 -4.99 11.59 1.56
N LEU A 155 -4.73 11.09 0.34
CA LEU A 155 -5.59 11.31 -0.82
C LEU A 155 -6.95 10.63 -0.67
N PHE A 156 -7.00 9.45 -0.05
CA PHE A 156 -8.27 8.79 0.25
C PHE A 156 -9.13 9.60 1.23
N PHE A 157 -8.57 10.09 2.32
CA PHE A 157 -9.32 10.96 3.24
C PHE A 157 -9.75 12.26 2.56
N ALA A 158 -8.89 12.86 1.74
CA ALA A 158 -9.24 14.02 0.94
C ALA A 158 -10.45 13.74 0.04
N ALA A 159 -10.44 12.61 -0.68
CA ALA A 159 -11.52 12.22 -1.57
C ALA A 159 -12.85 12.02 -0.83
N LEU A 160 -12.83 11.37 0.35
CA LEU A 160 -14.03 11.20 1.18
C LEU A 160 -14.57 12.54 1.71
N VAL A 161 -13.71 13.46 2.11
CA VAL A 161 -14.13 14.79 2.58
C VAL A 161 -14.68 15.62 1.42
N LEU A 162 -14.02 15.59 0.27
CA LEU A 162 -14.43 16.36 -0.92
C LEU A 162 -15.77 15.87 -1.50
N VAL A 163 -16.04 14.57 -1.50
CA VAL A 163 -17.35 14.05 -1.96
C VAL A 163 -18.50 14.44 -1.06
N LEU A 164 -18.23 14.69 0.23
CA LEU A 164 -19.20 15.17 1.20
C LEU A 164 -19.34 16.71 1.21
N SER A 165 -18.36 17.42 0.66
CA SER A 165 -18.32 18.88 0.65
C SER A 165 -19.37 19.47 -0.31
N ARG A 166 -19.99 20.59 0.11
CA ARG A 166 -20.92 21.40 -0.73
C ARG A 166 -20.21 22.55 -1.42
N HIS A 167 -18.91 22.73 -1.21
CA HIS A 167 -18.15 23.82 -1.84
C HIS A 167 -18.13 23.65 -3.37
N ARG A 168 -18.29 24.74 -4.11
CA ARG A 168 -18.45 24.74 -5.59
C ARG A 168 -17.32 24.04 -6.35
N HIS A 169 -16.08 24.12 -5.85
CA HIS A 169 -14.90 23.52 -6.48
C HIS A 169 -14.55 22.13 -5.94
N ALA A 170 -15.25 21.66 -4.90
CA ALA A 170 -14.91 20.38 -4.26
C ALA A 170 -15.00 19.19 -5.22
N ALA A 171 -15.96 19.21 -6.15
CA ALA A 171 -16.10 18.10 -7.10
C ALA A 171 -14.97 18.06 -8.14
N VAL A 172 -14.52 19.22 -8.67
CA VAL A 172 -13.34 19.28 -9.56
C VAL A 172 -12.10 18.82 -8.81
N ALA A 173 -11.87 19.37 -7.61
CA ALA A 173 -10.74 18.97 -6.77
C ALA A 173 -10.75 17.47 -6.48
N ASN A 174 -11.94 16.88 -6.27
CA ASN A 174 -12.07 15.43 -6.03
C ASN A 174 -11.72 14.60 -7.26
N GLY A 175 -12.11 15.03 -8.46
CA GLY A 175 -11.69 14.38 -9.70
C GLY A 175 -10.17 14.39 -9.88
N LEU A 176 -9.51 15.51 -9.57
CA LEU A 176 -8.04 15.62 -9.58
C LEU A 176 -7.40 14.71 -8.53
N VAL A 177 -7.94 14.66 -7.30
CA VAL A 177 -7.45 13.80 -6.21
C VAL A 177 -7.56 12.32 -6.58
N VAL A 178 -8.70 11.90 -7.14
CA VAL A 178 -8.91 10.51 -7.59
C VAL A 178 -7.95 10.15 -8.73
N SER A 179 -7.75 11.06 -9.71
CA SER A 179 -6.77 10.84 -10.79
C SER A 179 -5.35 10.71 -10.24
N LEU A 180 -4.95 11.57 -9.31
CA LEU A 180 -3.63 11.52 -8.68
C LEU A 180 -3.43 10.23 -7.87
N ALA A 181 -4.41 9.84 -7.07
CA ALA A 181 -4.33 8.62 -6.29
C ALA A 181 -4.16 7.38 -7.18
N LEU A 182 -4.93 7.28 -8.26
CA LEU A 182 -4.82 6.17 -9.22
C LEU A 182 -3.54 6.22 -10.05
N ALA A 183 -2.98 7.41 -10.29
CA ALA A 183 -1.68 7.55 -10.94
C ALA A 183 -0.51 7.10 -10.03
N ILE A 184 -0.66 7.17 -8.72
CA ILE A 184 0.33 6.71 -7.76
C ILE A 184 0.29 5.19 -7.61
N SER A 185 -0.89 4.62 -7.37
CA SER A 185 -1.07 3.17 -7.20
C SER A 185 -2.53 2.76 -7.34
N PHE A 186 -2.76 1.59 -7.95
CA PHE A 186 -4.10 1.01 -8.08
C PHE A 186 -4.57 0.28 -6.82
N GLU A 187 -3.76 0.15 -5.81
CA GLU A 187 -4.13 -0.51 -4.55
C GLU A 187 -5.40 0.11 -3.94
N PHE A 188 -5.55 1.44 -4.04
CA PHE A 188 -6.74 2.16 -3.56
C PHE A 188 -7.87 2.30 -4.59
N ALA A 189 -7.77 1.69 -5.77
CA ALA A 189 -8.77 1.85 -6.82
C ALA A 189 -10.20 1.53 -6.35
N ILE A 190 -10.36 0.47 -5.57
CA ILE A 190 -11.66 0.06 -5.03
C ILE A 190 -12.27 1.11 -4.08
N PHE A 191 -11.43 1.79 -3.28
CA PHE A 191 -11.88 2.86 -2.40
C PHE A 191 -12.26 4.12 -3.17
N HIS A 192 -11.52 4.43 -4.24
CA HIS A 192 -11.88 5.52 -5.13
C HIS A 192 -13.11 5.20 -5.99
N ALA A 193 -13.35 3.93 -6.32
CA ALA A 193 -14.61 3.48 -6.94
C ALA A 193 -15.81 3.77 -6.02
N LEU A 194 -15.68 3.64 -4.69
CA LEU A 194 -16.71 4.07 -3.76
C LEU A 194 -17.01 5.58 -3.90
N VAL A 195 -15.98 6.42 -3.99
CA VAL A 195 -16.15 7.88 -4.17
C VAL A 195 -16.88 8.18 -5.48
N VAL A 196 -16.47 7.53 -6.58
CA VAL A 196 -17.17 7.60 -7.88
C VAL A 196 -18.62 7.15 -7.74
N GLY A 197 -18.86 6.04 -7.04
CA GLY A 197 -20.18 5.50 -6.76
C GLY A 197 -21.10 6.47 -6.02
N VAL A 198 -20.57 7.28 -5.10
CA VAL A 198 -21.36 8.31 -4.40
C VAL A 198 -21.82 9.40 -5.37
N TYR A 199 -20.97 9.88 -6.30
CA TYR A 199 -21.38 10.84 -7.34
C TYR A 199 -22.41 10.23 -8.29
N ALA A 200 -22.21 8.97 -8.70
CA ALA A 200 -23.14 8.23 -9.55
C ALA A 200 -24.50 8.05 -8.86
N PHE A 201 -24.51 7.66 -7.60
CA PHE A 201 -25.72 7.50 -6.78
C PHE A 201 -26.50 8.81 -6.70
N ASP A 202 -25.84 9.91 -6.35
CA ASP A 202 -26.46 11.23 -6.29
C ASP A 202 -27.14 11.61 -7.62
N PHE A 203 -26.47 11.33 -8.73
CA PHE A 203 -27.01 11.59 -10.07
C PHE A 203 -28.21 10.70 -10.40
N VAL A 204 -28.11 9.40 -10.16
CA VAL A 204 -29.18 8.43 -10.45
C VAL A 204 -30.45 8.78 -9.67
N PHE A 205 -30.32 9.04 -8.37
CA PHE A 205 -31.46 9.32 -7.49
C PHE A 205 -31.89 10.79 -7.46
N GLY A 206 -31.27 11.63 -8.28
CA GLY A 206 -31.74 12.98 -8.49
C GLY A 206 -31.52 13.94 -7.33
N GLN A 207 -30.43 13.75 -6.58
CA GLN A 207 -30.08 14.64 -5.50
C GLN A 207 -29.84 16.08 -6.02
N GLU A 208 -30.06 17.05 -5.15
CA GLU A 208 -29.86 18.48 -5.48
C GLU A 208 -28.46 18.75 -6.03
N ASN A 209 -28.35 19.50 -7.11
CA ASN A 209 -27.11 19.84 -7.80
C ASN A 209 -26.26 18.63 -8.27
N ALA A 210 -26.81 17.40 -8.29
CA ALA A 210 -26.04 16.19 -8.60
C ALA A 210 -25.47 16.22 -10.03
N ALA A 211 -26.22 16.69 -11.02
CA ALA A 211 -25.75 16.81 -12.40
C ALA A 211 -24.53 17.75 -12.49
N ARG A 212 -24.62 18.94 -11.92
CA ARG A 212 -23.49 19.89 -11.89
C ARG A 212 -22.26 19.31 -11.15
N ARG A 213 -22.49 18.64 -10.02
CA ARG A 213 -21.39 18.01 -9.24
C ARG A 213 -20.74 16.87 -10.04
N LEU A 214 -21.52 16.05 -10.73
CA LEU A 214 -21.03 14.97 -11.58
C LEU A 214 -20.18 15.53 -12.74
N ARG A 215 -20.65 16.61 -13.40
CA ARG A 215 -19.91 17.31 -14.46
C ARG A 215 -18.56 17.83 -13.95
N HIS A 216 -18.56 18.54 -12.83
CA HIS A 216 -17.34 19.07 -12.24
C HIS A 216 -16.37 17.98 -11.83
N PHE A 217 -16.87 16.87 -11.28
CA PHE A 217 -16.04 15.70 -10.98
C PHE A 217 -15.45 15.08 -12.24
N GLY A 218 -16.26 14.90 -13.29
CA GLY A 218 -15.80 14.44 -14.61
C GLY A 218 -14.74 15.35 -15.22
N THR A 219 -14.92 16.70 -15.13
CA THR A 219 -13.91 17.65 -15.57
C THR A 219 -12.59 17.45 -14.81
N GLY A 220 -12.64 17.27 -13.49
CA GLY A 220 -11.46 16.98 -12.67
C GLY A 220 -10.77 15.68 -13.06
N LEU A 221 -11.55 14.61 -13.34
CA LEU A 221 -11.00 13.33 -13.81
C LEU A 221 -10.27 13.46 -15.15
N VAL A 222 -10.91 14.08 -16.15
CA VAL A 222 -10.31 14.27 -17.48
C VAL A 222 -9.03 15.10 -17.39
N SER A 223 -9.12 16.27 -16.72
CA SER A 223 -7.97 17.15 -16.58
C SER A 223 -6.82 16.49 -15.80
N GLY A 224 -7.15 15.83 -14.68
CA GLY A 224 -6.16 15.11 -13.87
C GLY A 224 -5.51 13.96 -14.65
N ALA A 225 -6.32 13.13 -15.33
CA ALA A 225 -5.80 12.01 -16.11
C ALA A 225 -4.84 12.48 -17.22
N LEU A 226 -5.23 13.51 -17.99
CA LEU A 226 -4.38 14.01 -19.08
C LEU A 226 -3.10 14.68 -18.57
N LEU A 227 -3.21 15.53 -17.54
CA LEU A 227 -2.03 16.21 -16.97
C LEU A 227 -1.03 15.19 -16.40
N LEU A 228 -1.53 14.21 -15.64
CA LEU A 228 -0.69 13.17 -15.03
C LEU A 228 -0.11 12.22 -16.09
N PHE A 229 -0.85 11.91 -17.16
CA PHE A 229 -0.35 11.09 -18.25
C PHE A 229 0.87 11.74 -18.90
N VAL A 230 0.76 13.01 -19.27
CA VAL A 230 1.89 13.76 -19.87
C VAL A 230 3.05 13.94 -18.87
N ALA A 231 2.76 14.11 -17.58
CA ALA A 231 3.78 14.31 -16.57
C ALA A 231 4.54 13.04 -16.19
N ILE A 232 3.87 11.89 -16.16
CA ILE A 232 4.42 10.64 -15.60
C ILE A 232 4.93 9.70 -16.69
N VAL A 233 4.17 9.56 -17.79
CA VAL A 233 4.49 8.60 -18.86
C VAL A 233 5.47 9.24 -19.84
N PRO A 234 6.61 8.59 -20.13
CA PRO A 234 7.54 9.12 -21.14
C PRO A 234 6.90 9.12 -22.54
N PRO A 235 7.19 10.11 -23.39
CA PRO A 235 6.58 10.20 -24.73
C PRO A 235 6.75 8.94 -25.59
N SER A 236 7.86 8.24 -25.45
CA SER A 236 8.13 6.96 -26.12
C SER A 236 7.19 5.81 -25.70
N ALA A 237 6.49 5.94 -24.54
CA ALA A 237 5.60 4.94 -23.99
C ALA A 237 4.10 5.32 -24.04
N TYR A 238 3.73 6.40 -24.73
CA TYR A 238 2.32 6.85 -24.78
C TYR A 238 1.36 5.85 -25.40
N THR A 239 1.84 4.94 -26.24
CA THR A 239 1.03 3.88 -26.85
C THR A 239 1.17 2.54 -26.15
N ILE A 240 2.09 2.44 -25.20
CA ILE A 240 2.38 1.17 -24.49
C ILE A 240 1.41 1.02 -23.33
N GLY A 241 0.63 -0.06 -23.35
CA GLY A 241 -0.24 -0.44 -22.23
C GLY A 241 0.52 -1.31 -21.23
N ARG A 242 0.66 -0.82 -20.01
CA ARG A 242 1.09 -1.60 -18.84
C ARG A 242 -0.07 -1.73 -17.89
N CYS A 243 -0.27 -2.95 -17.32
CA CYS A 243 -1.48 -3.24 -16.56
C CYS A 243 -1.29 -3.05 -15.04
N ASP A 244 -0.09 -2.82 -14.57
CA ASP A 244 0.30 -2.69 -13.18
C ASP A 244 0.79 -1.30 -12.76
N THR A 245 0.92 -0.39 -13.73
CA THR A 245 1.34 1.00 -13.50
C THR A 245 0.50 1.98 -14.32
N TYR A 246 0.49 3.25 -13.91
CA TYR A 246 -0.22 4.30 -14.62
C TYR A 246 0.32 4.48 -16.03
N SER A 247 -0.52 4.16 -17.02
CA SER A 247 -0.17 4.10 -18.45
C SER A 247 -1.40 4.37 -19.31
N ALA A 248 -1.28 4.24 -20.62
CA ALA A 248 -2.34 4.53 -21.58
C ALA A 248 -3.71 3.90 -21.25
N PRO A 249 -3.87 2.62 -20.88
CA PRO A 249 -5.17 2.04 -20.55
C PRO A 249 -5.87 2.75 -19.40
N TYR A 250 -5.15 3.14 -18.37
CA TYR A 250 -5.73 3.81 -17.20
C TYR A 250 -6.06 5.27 -17.46
N ALA A 251 -5.18 5.97 -18.18
CA ALA A 251 -5.48 7.35 -18.61
C ALA A 251 -6.73 7.36 -19.51
N LEU A 252 -6.84 6.44 -20.46
CA LEU A 252 -8.01 6.28 -21.32
C LEU A 252 -9.27 5.98 -20.52
N ALA A 253 -9.21 5.03 -19.55
CA ALA A 253 -10.35 4.70 -18.69
C ALA A 253 -10.87 5.91 -17.91
N LEU A 254 -9.97 6.69 -17.30
CA LEU A 254 -10.33 7.88 -16.52
C LEU A 254 -10.89 9.00 -17.43
N VAL A 255 -10.32 9.20 -18.61
CA VAL A 255 -10.82 10.18 -19.57
C VAL A 255 -12.21 9.78 -20.05
N LEU A 256 -12.43 8.53 -20.46
CA LEU A 256 -13.75 8.05 -20.88
C LEU A 256 -14.78 8.17 -19.76
N ALA A 257 -14.45 7.75 -18.54
CA ALA A 257 -15.33 7.89 -17.38
C ALA A 257 -15.69 9.37 -17.13
N GLY A 258 -14.72 10.26 -17.18
CA GLY A 258 -14.96 11.70 -17.01
C GLY A 258 -15.82 12.30 -18.11
N LEU A 259 -15.60 11.93 -19.38
CA LEU A 259 -16.42 12.36 -20.51
C LEU A 259 -17.85 11.85 -20.41
N VAL A 260 -18.07 10.59 -20.00
CA VAL A 260 -19.40 10.03 -19.71
C VAL A 260 -20.11 10.87 -18.65
N PHE A 261 -19.43 11.20 -17.53
CA PHE A 261 -20.02 12.01 -16.46
C PHE A 261 -20.37 13.42 -16.93
N MET A 262 -19.52 14.03 -17.73
CA MET A 262 -19.78 15.33 -18.33
C MET A 262 -20.99 15.27 -19.29
N GLY A 263 -21.00 14.32 -20.20
CA GLY A 263 -22.07 14.16 -21.20
C GLY A 263 -23.43 13.92 -20.58
N LEU A 264 -23.53 13.00 -19.60
CA LEU A 264 -24.79 12.69 -18.89
C LEU A 264 -25.35 13.89 -18.12
N SER A 265 -24.52 14.82 -17.71
CA SER A 265 -24.92 15.98 -16.90
C SER A 265 -25.51 17.12 -17.71
N PHE A 266 -25.14 17.30 -19.00
CA PHE A 266 -25.62 18.43 -19.83
C PHE A 266 -27.13 18.36 -20.11
N GLY A 267 -27.68 17.17 -20.38
CA GLY A 267 -29.11 17.01 -20.66
C GLY A 267 -30.06 17.31 -19.49
N ARG A 268 -29.53 17.46 -18.28
CA ARG A 268 -30.31 17.58 -17.05
C ARG A 268 -30.43 18.99 -16.48
N ASP A 269 -29.47 19.85 -16.76
CA ASP A 269 -29.62 21.28 -16.40
C ASP A 269 -30.89 21.85 -17.05
N ASP A 270 -31.26 21.37 -18.26
CA ASP A 270 -32.49 21.72 -18.97
C ASP A 270 -33.76 21.11 -18.34
N GLU A 271 -33.71 19.90 -17.80
CA GLU A 271 -34.87 19.27 -17.14
C GLU A 271 -35.22 19.93 -15.82
N GLN A 272 -34.21 20.31 -15.03
CA GLN A 272 -34.40 21.05 -13.78
C GLN A 272 -34.91 22.48 -14.04
N ALA A 273 -34.42 23.13 -15.10
CA ALA A 273 -34.89 24.45 -15.51
C ALA A 273 -36.37 24.42 -15.97
N ARG A 274 -36.85 23.29 -16.53
CA ARG A 274 -38.22 23.09 -16.99
C ARG A 274 -39.19 22.59 -15.90
N GLY A 275 -38.74 22.45 -14.62
CA GLY A 275 -39.62 22.03 -13.52
C GLY A 275 -40.11 20.57 -13.60
N ARG A 276 -39.56 19.75 -14.51
CA ARG A 276 -39.91 18.34 -14.65
C ARG A 276 -39.20 17.49 -13.59
N SER A 277 -39.78 17.42 -12.40
CA SER A 277 -39.36 16.44 -11.39
C SER A 277 -39.68 15.04 -11.92
N GLY A 278 -38.65 14.32 -12.35
CA GLY A 278 -38.82 12.98 -12.94
C GLY A 278 -39.49 12.00 -11.96
N GLY A 279 -40.55 11.36 -12.41
CA GLY A 279 -41.26 10.30 -11.69
C GLY A 279 -40.35 9.10 -11.36
N ARG A 280 -40.86 8.17 -10.52
CA ARG A 280 -40.11 6.99 -9.98
C ARG A 280 -39.43 6.11 -11.05
N GLY A 281 -39.81 6.15 -12.33
CA GLY A 281 -39.17 5.37 -13.42
C GLY A 281 -37.84 5.90 -13.94
N HIS A 282 -37.51 7.18 -13.69
CA HIS A 282 -36.31 7.80 -14.27
C HIS A 282 -34.98 7.35 -13.63
N TRP A 283 -34.99 6.87 -12.38
CA TRP A 283 -33.76 6.40 -11.76
C TRP A 283 -33.21 5.13 -12.42
N LEU A 284 -34.10 4.19 -12.77
CA LEU A 284 -33.73 2.95 -13.45
C LEU A 284 -33.10 3.24 -14.82
N PHE A 285 -33.75 4.12 -15.61
CA PHE A 285 -33.24 4.55 -16.91
C PHE A 285 -31.82 5.17 -16.76
N ARG A 286 -31.63 6.08 -15.79
CA ARG A 286 -30.31 6.69 -15.52
C ARG A 286 -29.28 5.66 -15.11
N ALA A 287 -29.63 4.72 -14.24
CA ALA A 287 -28.75 3.64 -13.83
C ALA A 287 -28.35 2.77 -15.03
N LEU A 288 -29.32 2.38 -15.88
CA LEU A 288 -29.05 1.59 -17.08
C LEU A 288 -28.15 2.31 -18.08
N VAL A 289 -28.41 3.61 -18.33
CA VAL A 289 -27.57 4.41 -19.23
C VAL A 289 -26.16 4.54 -18.67
N LEU A 290 -26.00 4.83 -17.37
CA LEU A 290 -24.70 4.92 -16.72
C LEU A 290 -23.92 3.60 -16.78
N CYS A 291 -24.58 2.49 -16.44
CA CYS A 291 -23.97 1.15 -16.51
C CYS A 291 -23.61 0.78 -17.95
N GLY A 292 -24.47 1.07 -18.92
CA GLY A 292 -24.20 0.82 -20.34
C GLY A 292 -23.00 1.60 -20.87
N LEU A 293 -22.91 2.89 -20.53
CA LEU A 293 -21.76 3.73 -20.91
C LEU A 293 -20.46 3.33 -20.18
N ALA A 294 -20.56 2.91 -18.91
CA ALA A 294 -19.40 2.38 -18.18
C ALA A 294 -18.90 1.06 -18.82
N ALA A 295 -19.82 0.15 -19.17
CA ALA A 295 -19.50 -1.09 -19.87
C ALA A 295 -18.89 -0.83 -21.26
N ALA A 296 -19.44 0.14 -22.02
CA ALA A 296 -18.89 0.54 -23.31
C ALA A 296 -17.49 1.15 -23.16
N SER A 297 -17.27 2.00 -22.15
CA SER A 297 -15.93 2.56 -21.86
C SER A 297 -14.92 1.46 -21.53
N LEU A 298 -15.29 0.49 -20.70
CA LEU A 298 -14.45 -0.66 -20.38
C LEU A 298 -14.17 -1.50 -21.64
N ALA A 299 -15.19 -1.76 -22.48
CA ALA A 299 -15.01 -2.49 -23.73
C ALA A 299 -14.03 -1.79 -24.67
N VAL A 300 -14.08 -0.46 -24.78
CA VAL A 300 -13.10 0.33 -25.55
C VAL A 300 -11.69 0.12 -25.01
N VAL A 301 -11.49 0.26 -23.70
CA VAL A 301 -10.16 0.06 -23.08
C VAL A 301 -9.64 -1.35 -23.36
N LEU A 302 -10.46 -2.38 -23.15
CA LEU A 302 -10.05 -3.78 -23.35
C LEU A 302 -9.89 -4.15 -24.84
N THR A 303 -10.50 -3.42 -25.77
CA THR A 303 -10.25 -3.60 -27.22
C THR A 303 -8.85 -3.12 -27.59
N PHE A 304 -8.41 -1.99 -27.04
CA PHE A 304 -7.08 -1.46 -27.32
C PHE A 304 -5.97 -2.13 -26.46
N TYR A 305 -6.31 -2.60 -25.26
CA TYR A 305 -5.38 -3.18 -24.30
C TYR A 305 -5.91 -4.50 -23.72
N PRO A 306 -6.08 -5.54 -24.57
CA PRO A 306 -6.68 -6.82 -24.16
C PRO A 306 -5.85 -7.54 -23.08
N GLN A 307 -4.54 -7.31 -23.04
CA GLN A 307 -3.65 -7.88 -22.03
C GLN A 307 -4.05 -7.48 -20.60
N CYS A 308 -4.70 -6.33 -20.41
CA CYS A 308 -5.10 -5.88 -19.08
C CYS A 308 -6.40 -6.52 -18.56
N ALA A 309 -7.09 -7.36 -19.36
CA ALA A 309 -8.28 -8.06 -18.91
C ALA A 309 -8.03 -9.03 -17.74
N GLY A 310 -6.81 -9.54 -17.61
CA GLY A 310 -6.38 -10.43 -16.52
C GLY A 310 -5.90 -9.71 -15.25
N GLY A 311 -6.04 -8.38 -15.19
CA GLY A 311 -5.60 -7.56 -14.05
C GLY A 311 -4.12 -7.20 -14.07
N PRO A 312 -3.58 -6.63 -12.96
CA PRO A 312 -2.25 -6.03 -12.93
C PRO A 312 -1.10 -7.03 -13.18
N TYR A 313 -1.31 -8.30 -12.89
CA TYR A 313 -0.29 -9.34 -13.05
C TYR A 313 -0.53 -10.25 -14.26
N ALA A 314 -1.39 -9.83 -15.20
CA ALA A 314 -1.75 -10.65 -16.36
C ALA A 314 -0.58 -10.95 -17.31
N GLU A 315 0.39 -10.05 -17.38
CA GLU A 315 1.58 -10.18 -18.23
C GLU A 315 2.62 -11.17 -17.66
N MET A 316 2.49 -11.56 -16.38
CA MET A 316 3.37 -12.53 -15.75
C MET A 316 2.93 -13.96 -16.07
N SER A 317 3.89 -14.84 -16.39
CA SER A 317 3.64 -16.27 -16.47
C SER A 317 3.15 -16.83 -15.13
N ALA A 318 2.48 -17.99 -15.14
CA ALA A 318 2.01 -18.62 -13.90
C ALA A 318 3.16 -18.91 -12.93
N ARG A 319 4.34 -19.33 -13.44
CA ARG A 319 5.54 -19.57 -12.64
C ARG A 319 6.05 -18.27 -12.00
N LEU A 320 6.26 -17.22 -12.79
CA LEU A 320 6.74 -15.93 -12.26
C LEU A 320 5.79 -15.36 -11.21
N ARG A 321 4.47 -15.51 -11.43
CA ARG A 321 3.47 -15.08 -10.45
C ARG A 321 3.56 -15.89 -9.15
N ALA A 322 3.74 -17.19 -9.24
CA ALA A 322 3.91 -18.06 -8.07
C ALA A 322 5.17 -17.69 -7.28
N VAL A 323 6.30 -17.45 -7.97
CA VAL A 323 7.56 -17.06 -7.35
C VAL A 323 7.50 -15.65 -6.76
N ALA A 324 6.89 -14.68 -7.46
CA ALA A 324 6.89 -13.30 -7.00
C ALA A 324 5.84 -13.00 -5.90
N LEU A 325 4.68 -13.67 -5.95
CA LEU A 325 3.55 -13.35 -5.06
C LEU A 325 3.20 -14.50 -4.10
N GLY A 326 3.54 -15.74 -4.47
CA GLY A 326 3.09 -16.93 -3.73
C GLY A 326 3.56 -17.02 -2.28
N TYR A 327 4.72 -16.42 -1.97
CA TYR A 327 5.30 -16.44 -0.63
C TYR A 327 5.00 -15.17 0.20
N ILE A 328 4.35 -14.16 -0.38
CA ILE A 328 4.05 -12.90 0.30
C ILE A 328 2.80 -13.08 1.17
N PRO A 329 2.90 -13.06 2.51
CA PRO A 329 1.74 -13.27 3.38
C PRO A 329 0.66 -12.19 3.22
N GLN A 330 1.04 -10.99 2.77
CA GLN A 330 0.13 -9.85 2.56
C GLN A 330 -0.80 -10.06 1.37
N GLU A 331 -0.43 -10.91 0.39
CA GLU A 331 -1.25 -11.25 -0.77
C GLU A 331 -2.26 -12.37 -0.50
N LYS A 332 -2.27 -12.92 0.71
CA LYS A 332 -3.18 -13.98 1.12
C LYS A 332 -4.44 -13.43 1.76
N SER A 333 -5.53 -14.20 1.67
CA SER A 333 -6.76 -13.90 2.37
C SER A 333 -6.64 -14.19 3.87
N PHE A 334 -7.51 -13.61 4.69
CA PHE A 334 -7.62 -14.00 6.11
C PHE A 334 -7.91 -15.49 6.30
N PHE A 335 -8.61 -16.11 5.34
CA PHE A 335 -8.91 -17.55 5.39
C PHE A 335 -7.65 -18.42 5.24
N GLU A 336 -6.59 -17.89 4.66
CA GLU A 336 -5.30 -18.57 4.48
C GLU A 336 -4.29 -18.21 5.58
N ARG A 337 -4.70 -17.42 6.60
CA ARG A 337 -3.85 -16.94 7.70
C ARG A 337 -4.35 -17.38 9.09
N PRO A 338 -4.53 -18.70 9.32
CA PRO A 338 -4.95 -19.21 10.62
C PRO A 338 -3.93 -18.89 11.72
N ASP A 339 -2.64 -18.84 11.37
CA ASP A 339 -1.53 -18.41 12.23
C ASP A 339 -1.77 -17.04 12.84
N PHE A 340 -2.29 -16.09 12.07
CA PHE A 340 -2.58 -14.74 12.53
C PHE A 340 -3.89 -14.66 13.34
N ILE A 341 -4.96 -15.31 12.84
CA ILE A 341 -6.30 -15.25 13.47
C ILE A 341 -6.28 -15.92 14.84
N LEU A 342 -5.57 -17.06 15.00
CA LEU A 342 -5.51 -17.84 16.23
C LEU A 342 -4.33 -17.45 17.14
N SER A 343 -3.66 -16.33 16.87
CA SER A 343 -2.53 -15.81 17.64
C SER A 343 -2.97 -14.79 18.70
N ASP A 344 -2.00 -14.22 19.41
CA ASP A 344 -2.18 -13.09 20.32
C ASP A 344 -2.80 -11.84 19.66
N SER A 345 -2.79 -11.79 18.32
CA SER A 345 -3.41 -10.72 17.52
C SER A 345 -4.95 -10.80 17.44
N LEU A 346 -5.57 -11.89 17.93
CA LEU A 346 -7.04 -12.07 17.85
C LEU A 346 -7.82 -10.91 18.49
N LEU A 347 -7.38 -10.42 19.66
CA LEU A 347 -8.04 -9.30 20.33
C LEU A 347 -7.98 -8.03 19.48
N ALA A 348 -6.79 -7.69 18.95
CA ALA A 348 -6.62 -6.51 18.10
C ALA A 348 -7.46 -6.63 16.82
N THR A 349 -7.45 -7.78 16.16
CA THR A 349 -8.26 -8.07 14.97
C THR A 349 -9.76 -7.92 15.28
N THR A 350 -10.21 -8.45 16.41
CA THR A 350 -11.61 -8.33 16.85
C THR A 350 -12.00 -6.87 17.03
N LEU A 351 -11.19 -6.08 17.70
CA LEU A 351 -11.44 -4.65 17.90
C LEU A 351 -11.52 -3.90 16.57
N LEU A 352 -10.64 -4.20 15.61
CA LEU A 352 -10.69 -3.61 14.28
C LEU A 352 -11.99 -3.96 13.55
N PHE A 353 -12.44 -5.21 13.59
CA PHE A 353 -13.67 -5.63 12.91
C PHE A 353 -14.92 -5.04 13.59
N VAL A 354 -14.92 -5.00 14.92
CA VAL A 354 -15.97 -4.33 15.70
C VAL A 354 -16.05 -2.85 15.31
N GLY A 355 -14.93 -2.17 15.29
CA GLY A 355 -14.86 -0.76 14.86
C GLY A 355 -15.31 -0.55 13.42
N ALA A 356 -14.88 -1.39 12.51
CA ALA A 356 -15.23 -1.27 11.09
C ALA A 356 -16.74 -1.38 10.82
N LEU A 357 -17.45 -2.23 11.55
CA LEU A 357 -18.88 -2.46 11.35
C LEU A 357 -19.79 -1.57 12.23
N ALA A 358 -19.26 -0.93 13.26
CA ALA A 358 -20.04 -0.06 14.14
C ALA A 358 -20.74 1.12 13.40
N PRO A 359 -20.13 1.81 12.42
CA PRO A 359 -20.82 2.84 11.64
C PRO A 359 -22.02 2.30 10.85
N ALA A 360 -21.90 1.08 10.27
CA ALA A 360 -23.01 0.43 9.57
C ALA A 360 -24.14 0.06 10.51
N ALA A 361 -23.84 -0.53 11.67
CA ALA A 361 -24.83 -0.81 12.71
C ALA A 361 -25.55 0.47 13.17
N LEU A 362 -24.79 1.58 13.35
CA LEU A 362 -25.38 2.87 13.71
C LEU A 362 -26.31 3.42 12.61
N CYS A 363 -25.97 3.25 11.33
CA CYS A 363 -26.85 3.61 10.22
C CYS A 363 -28.17 2.85 10.27
N LEU A 364 -28.14 1.54 10.56
CA LEU A 364 -29.34 0.70 10.64
C LEU A 364 -30.24 1.08 11.84
N MET A 365 -29.64 1.59 12.92
CA MET A 365 -30.40 2.06 14.08
C MET A 365 -31.08 3.42 13.87
N GLN A 366 -30.63 4.20 12.90
CA GLN A 366 -31.12 5.56 12.63
C GLN A 366 -32.15 5.53 11.48
N ARG A 367 -33.35 6.08 11.70
CA ARG A 367 -34.34 6.21 10.63
C ARG A 367 -33.87 7.07 9.43
N ARG A 368 -33.02 8.06 9.70
CA ARG A 368 -32.43 8.96 8.68
C ARG A 368 -30.95 9.19 9.04
N PRO A 369 -30.07 8.29 8.66
CA PRO A 369 -28.65 8.45 8.92
C PRO A 369 -28.10 9.63 8.14
N GLN A 370 -27.09 10.30 8.71
CA GLN A 370 -26.40 11.36 8.00
C GLN A 370 -25.59 10.81 6.85
N ARG A 371 -25.50 11.60 5.79
CA ARG A 371 -24.72 11.24 4.60
C ARG A 371 -23.26 10.92 4.93
N GLY A 372 -22.62 11.72 5.79
CA GLY A 372 -21.24 11.45 6.20
C GLY A 372 -21.07 10.11 6.92
N LEU A 373 -22.01 9.77 7.83
CA LEU A 373 -22.04 8.48 8.49
C LEU A 373 -22.23 7.32 7.50
N VAL A 374 -23.13 7.47 6.52
CA VAL A 374 -23.36 6.45 5.47
C VAL A 374 -22.09 6.22 4.64
N VAL A 375 -21.42 7.29 4.22
CA VAL A 375 -20.17 7.18 3.44
C VAL A 375 -19.06 6.51 4.27
N VAL A 376 -18.92 6.86 5.55
CA VAL A 376 -17.96 6.20 6.46
C VAL A 376 -18.33 4.74 6.65
N ALA A 377 -19.61 4.40 6.84
CA ALA A 377 -20.07 3.02 6.99
C ALA A 377 -19.73 2.17 5.75
N LEU A 378 -19.98 2.70 4.54
CA LEU A 378 -19.65 2.03 3.29
C LEU A 378 -18.14 1.87 3.12
N ALA A 379 -17.36 2.92 3.42
CA ALA A 379 -15.90 2.86 3.36
C ALA A 379 -15.33 1.83 4.34
N SER A 380 -15.87 1.78 5.57
CA SER A 380 -15.45 0.83 6.61
C SER A 380 -15.80 -0.61 6.25
N ALA A 381 -17.01 -0.85 5.75
CA ALA A 381 -17.43 -2.18 5.29
C ALA A 381 -16.58 -2.66 4.11
N LEU A 382 -16.28 -1.75 3.17
CA LEU A 382 -15.41 -2.05 2.03
C LEU A 382 -13.98 -2.35 2.48
N ALA A 383 -13.42 -1.57 3.41
CA ALA A 383 -12.09 -1.82 3.97
C ALA A 383 -12.01 -3.18 4.69
N LEU A 384 -13.06 -3.53 5.46
CA LEU A 384 -13.15 -4.84 6.09
C LEU A 384 -13.21 -5.96 5.05
N LEU A 385 -14.06 -5.83 4.04
CA LEU A 385 -14.18 -6.83 2.96
C LEU A 385 -12.83 -7.02 2.24
N GLN A 386 -12.16 -5.93 1.90
CA GLN A 386 -10.83 -5.98 1.28
C GLN A 386 -9.80 -6.62 2.21
N THR A 387 -9.83 -6.30 3.51
CA THR A 387 -8.92 -6.89 4.49
C THR A 387 -9.13 -8.41 4.60
N VAL A 388 -10.37 -8.87 4.59
CA VAL A 388 -10.68 -10.31 4.62
C VAL A 388 -10.23 -11.00 3.33
N ALA A 389 -10.39 -10.35 2.17
CA ALA A 389 -9.98 -10.87 0.88
C ALA A 389 -8.46 -10.87 0.68
N TYR A 390 -7.77 -9.81 1.15
CA TYR A 390 -6.33 -9.64 1.02
C TYR A 390 -5.78 -9.01 2.30
N PHE A 391 -4.90 -9.73 2.98
CA PHE A 391 -4.35 -9.32 4.28
C PHE A 391 -3.62 -7.96 4.25
N ARG A 392 -3.08 -7.56 3.10
CA ARG A 392 -2.41 -6.27 2.91
C ARG A 392 -3.28 -5.05 3.28
N TYR A 393 -4.60 -5.15 3.14
CA TYR A 393 -5.51 -4.06 3.48
C TYR A 393 -5.70 -3.87 5.00
N LEU A 394 -5.16 -4.76 5.83
CA LEU A 394 -5.16 -4.62 7.28
C LEU A 394 -4.48 -3.30 7.71
N ARG A 395 -3.51 -2.78 6.95
CA ARG A 395 -2.86 -1.50 7.24
C ARG A 395 -3.79 -0.29 7.17
N TYR A 396 -4.87 -0.37 6.40
CA TYR A 396 -5.82 0.74 6.20
C TYR A 396 -7.07 0.65 7.09
N LEU A 397 -7.41 -0.54 7.52
CA LEU A 397 -8.59 -0.81 8.33
C LEU A 397 -8.58 -0.03 9.67
N PRO A 398 -7.46 0.16 10.38
CA PRO A 398 -7.41 0.87 11.66
C PRO A 398 -8.00 2.28 11.61
N PHE A 399 -7.82 3.02 10.53
CA PHE A 399 -8.35 4.39 10.40
C PHE A 399 -9.88 4.43 10.47
N LEU A 400 -10.54 3.56 9.72
CA LEU A 400 -11.99 3.50 9.67
C LEU A 400 -12.56 2.84 10.93
N SER A 401 -11.88 1.83 11.45
CA SER A 401 -12.20 1.20 12.73
C SER A 401 -12.08 2.16 13.90
N GLY A 402 -11.11 3.08 13.87
CA GLY A 402 -10.96 4.12 14.88
C GLY A 402 -12.20 5.01 14.99
N ILE A 403 -12.80 5.39 13.86
CA ILE A 403 -14.07 6.15 13.83
C ILE A 403 -15.19 5.34 14.47
N GLY A 404 -15.31 4.07 14.13
CA GLY A 404 -16.35 3.19 14.68
C GLY A 404 -16.19 2.93 16.19
N LEU A 405 -14.96 2.69 16.64
CA LEU A 405 -14.69 2.50 18.08
C LEU A 405 -14.90 3.79 18.88
N ALA A 406 -14.71 4.97 18.26
CA ALA A 406 -15.08 6.23 18.89
C ALA A 406 -16.62 6.34 19.09
N PHE A 407 -17.46 5.80 18.18
CA PHE A 407 -18.90 5.67 18.41
C PHE A 407 -19.23 4.72 19.55
N ILE A 408 -18.55 3.59 19.64
CA ILE A 408 -18.74 2.63 20.76
C ILE A 408 -18.32 3.28 22.08
N ALA A 409 -17.17 3.96 22.12
CA ALA A 409 -16.72 4.71 23.29
C ALA A 409 -17.76 5.76 23.71
N ALA A 410 -18.32 6.51 22.76
CA ALA A 410 -19.41 7.46 23.05
C ALA A 410 -20.66 6.76 23.58
N ALA A 411 -21.00 5.57 23.06
CA ALA A 411 -22.15 4.79 23.57
C ALA A 411 -21.92 4.23 24.97
N LEU A 412 -20.68 3.99 25.37
CA LEU A 412 -20.30 3.56 26.72
C LEU A 412 -20.32 4.69 27.75
N LEU A 413 -20.30 5.96 27.34
CA LEU A 413 -20.42 7.08 28.29
C LEU A 413 -21.84 7.17 28.89
N PRO A 414 -21.97 7.64 30.13
CA PRO A 414 -23.27 7.99 30.70
C PRO A 414 -24.04 8.95 29.81
N PRO A 415 -25.39 8.88 29.76
CA PRO A 415 -26.20 9.71 28.84
C PRO A 415 -25.89 11.20 28.90
N GLY A 416 -25.64 11.76 30.10
CA GLY A 416 -25.29 13.15 30.30
C GLY A 416 -23.90 13.57 29.76
N MET A 417 -23.01 12.61 29.44
CA MET A 417 -21.66 12.87 28.97
C MET A 417 -21.47 12.56 27.48
N ARG A 418 -22.41 11.90 26.81
CA ARG A 418 -22.28 11.52 25.39
C ARG A 418 -22.08 12.69 24.45
N HIS A 419 -22.67 13.84 24.80
CA HIS A 419 -22.54 15.06 24.02
C HIS A 419 -21.08 15.54 23.88
N ILE A 420 -20.19 15.10 24.76
CA ILE A 420 -18.75 15.46 24.70
C ILE A 420 -18.12 14.88 23.43
N LEU A 421 -18.49 13.64 23.04
CA LEU A 421 -17.98 13.00 21.83
C LEU A 421 -18.90 13.25 20.64
N THR A 422 -20.20 13.01 20.80
CA THR A 422 -21.19 13.16 19.73
C THR A 422 -22.58 13.50 20.27
N PRO A 423 -23.26 14.53 19.72
CA PRO A 423 -24.64 14.85 20.09
C PRO A 423 -25.64 13.85 19.49
N ARG A 424 -25.20 12.89 18.69
CA ARG A 424 -26.05 12.11 17.78
C ARG A 424 -26.44 10.73 18.30
N LEU A 425 -25.79 10.21 19.30
CA LEU A 425 -26.25 9.01 19.97
C LEU A 425 -27.48 9.39 20.78
N ALA A 426 -28.64 9.01 20.25
CA ALA A 426 -29.91 9.25 20.93
C ALA A 426 -29.87 8.75 22.37
N ALA A 427 -30.76 9.29 23.22
CA ALA A 427 -30.93 8.87 24.63
C ALA A 427 -31.47 7.43 24.73
N GLY A 428 -30.73 6.47 24.19
CA GLY A 428 -31.07 5.05 24.22
C GLY A 428 -30.58 4.35 25.50
N LYS A 429 -31.04 3.15 25.70
CA LYS A 429 -30.63 2.32 26.87
C LYS A 429 -29.15 1.94 26.73
N TRP A 430 -28.34 2.50 27.59
CA TRP A 430 -26.96 2.12 27.84
C TRP A 430 -26.97 0.86 28.73
N PRO A 431 -26.18 -0.16 28.53
CA PRO A 431 -25.11 -0.39 27.55
C PRO A 431 -25.57 -1.07 26.24
N LEU A 432 -26.88 -1.29 26.05
CA LEU A 432 -27.41 -2.01 24.87
C LEU A 432 -26.96 -1.42 23.54
N GLN A 433 -26.85 -0.10 23.45
CA GLN A 433 -26.36 0.54 22.20
C GLN A 433 -24.92 0.15 21.88
N ALA A 434 -24.02 0.15 22.87
CA ALA A 434 -22.63 -0.26 22.66
C ALA A 434 -22.55 -1.73 22.22
N PHE A 435 -23.35 -2.60 22.83
CA PHE A 435 -23.46 -4.01 22.45
C PHE A 435 -23.94 -4.17 21.00
N VAL A 436 -25.03 -3.50 20.61
CA VAL A 436 -25.58 -3.58 19.25
C VAL A 436 -24.55 -3.08 18.21
N LEU A 437 -23.75 -2.06 18.54
CA LEU A 437 -22.69 -1.58 17.65
C LEU A 437 -21.53 -2.60 17.51
N ALA A 438 -21.26 -3.39 18.53
CA ALA A 438 -20.18 -4.37 18.54
C ALA A 438 -20.57 -5.72 17.90
N VAL A 439 -21.82 -6.14 17.98
CA VAL A 439 -22.30 -7.47 17.56
C VAL A 439 -21.89 -7.85 16.13
N PRO A 440 -22.03 -6.99 15.09
CA PRO A 440 -21.66 -7.39 13.73
C PRO A 440 -20.19 -7.76 13.60
N GLY A 441 -19.29 -6.99 14.22
CA GLY A 441 -17.85 -7.25 14.17
C GLY A 441 -17.46 -8.52 14.96
N LEU A 442 -18.07 -8.72 16.13
CA LEU A 442 -17.90 -9.94 16.90
C LEU A 442 -18.37 -11.17 16.11
N GLY A 443 -19.48 -11.06 15.37
CA GLY A 443 -19.99 -12.12 14.50
C GLY A 443 -19.02 -12.49 13.38
N VAL A 444 -18.43 -11.51 12.70
CA VAL A 444 -17.42 -11.76 11.66
C VAL A 444 -16.18 -12.44 12.25
N THR A 445 -15.68 -11.95 13.39
CA THR A 445 -14.54 -12.59 14.08
C THR A 445 -14.84 -14.02 14.45
N ALA A 446 -16.00 -14.27 15.08
CA ALA A 446 -16.42 -15.62 15.45
C ALA A 446 -16.53 -16.56 14.24
N ALA A 447 -17.07 -16.07 13.13
CA ALA A 447 -17.16 -16.84 11.88
C ALA A 447 -15.78 -17.21 11.32
N LEU A 448 -14.82 -16.28 11.35
CA LEU A 448 -13.43 -16.54 10.90
C LEU A 448 -12.71 -17.53 11.83
N VAL A 449 -12.85 -17.37 13.14
CA VAL A 449 -12.29 -18.32 14.12
C VAL A 449 -12.86 -19.71 13.91
N LEU A 450 -14.19 -19.81 13.78
CA LEU A 450 -14.87 -21.09 13.55
C LEU A 450 -14.40 -21.72 12.22
N PHE A 451 -14.28 -20.91 11.16
CA PHE A 451 -13.73 -21.38 9.89
C PHE A 451 -12.33 -21.95 10.06
N CYS A 452 -11.41 -21.25 10.73
CA CYS A 452 -10.04 -21.72 10.95
C CYS A 452 -9.99 -23.03 11.77
N LEU A 453 -10.88 -23.17 12.76
CA LEU A 453 -10.95 -24.37 13.60
C LEU A 453 -11.53 -25.58 12.86
N VAL A 454 -12.51 -25.37 11.97
CA VAL A 454 -13.20 -26.43 11.23
C VAL A 454 -12.47 -26.81 9.95
N ALA A 455 -12.19 -25.82 9.09
CA ALA A 455 -11.56 -26.05 7.81
C ALA A 455 -10.06 -26.34 7.89
N LYS A 456 -9.41 -25.91 9.01
CA LYS A 456 -7.97 -26.09 9.25
C LYS A 456 -7.15 -25.76 8.00
N PRO A 457 -7.31 -24.53 7.44
CA PRO A 457 -6.62 -24.16 6.22
C PRO A 457 -5.12 -24.38 6.38
N ALA A 458 -4.47 -24.82 5.33
CA ALA A 458 -3.03 -25.02 5.33
C ALA A 458 -2.34 -23.67 5.63
N PRO A 459 -1.31 -23.66 6.48
CA PRO A 459 -0.51 -22.45 6.68
C PRO A 459 0.12 -22.01 5.35
N VAL A 460 0.41 -20.71 5.23
CA VAL A 460 1.12 -20.18 4.07
C VAL A 460 2.40 -21.01 3.86
N PRO A 461 2.64 -21.49 2.63
CA PRO A 461 3.82 -22.31 2.36
C PRO A 461 5.09 -21.60 2.82
N VAL A 462 5.93 -22.31 3.55
CA VAL A 462 7.24 -21.80 3.95
C VAL A 462 8.07 -21.62 2.69
N SER A 463 8.48 -20.37 2.44
CA SER A 463 9.34 -20.03 1.30
C SER A 463 10.80 -20.09 1.70
N VAL A 464 11.63 -20.61 0.81
CA VAL A 464 13.09 -20.56 0.96
C VAL A 464 13.60 -19.12 1.08
N PHE A 465 12.93 -18.16 0.44
CA PHE A 465 13.27 -16.73 0.52
C PHE A 465 13.14 -16.19 1.95
N GLY A 466 12.01 -16.44 2.61
CA GLY A 466 11.79 -16.00 3.99
C GLY A 466 12.76 -16.63 4.98
N LEU A 467 13.08 -17.91 4.79
CA LEU A 467 13.98 -18.63 5.70
C LEU A 467 15.45 -18.24 5.54
N THR A 468 15.88 -17.78 4.37
CA THR A 468 17.27 -17.47 4.06
C THR A 468 17.62 -15.96 4.15
N SER A 469 16.70 -15.12 4.63
CA SER A 469 16.85 -13.66 4.67
C SER A 469 16.80 -13.03 6.08
N LEU A 470 17.11 -13.78 7.13
CA LEU A 470 16.91 -13.35 8.52
C LEU A 470 18.10 -12.61 9.14
N CYS A 471 18.90 -11.87 8.37
CA CYS A 471 20.05 -11.11 8.89
C CYS A 471 19.75 -9.63 9.10
N GLY A 472 19.09 -8.97 8.16
CA GLY A 472 18.88 -7.53 8.14
C GLY A 472 20.11 -6.72 7.69
N ALA A 473 19.89 -5.44 7.38
CA ALA A 473 20.88 -4.56 6.77
C ALA A 473 22.15 -4.35 7.60
N ASP A 474 22.07 -4.42 8.92
CA ASP A 474 23.25 -4.22 9.81
C ASP A 474 24.28 -5.34 9.71
N SER A 475 23.88 -6.52 9.25
CA SER A 475 24.81 -7.65 9.02
C SER A 475 25.82 -7.37 7.91
N PHE A 476 25.58 -6.37 7.06
CA PHE A 476 26.48 -5.97 5.97
C PHE A 476 27.36 -4.76 6.32
N ALA A 477 27.25 -4.24 7.54
CA ALA A 477 28.06 -3.11 7.99
C ALA A 477 29.56 -3.47 7.96
N GLY A 478 30.37 -2.59 7.37
CA GLY A 478 31.81 -2.80 7.24
C GLY A 478 32.27 -3.74 6.14
N LEU A 479 31.35 -4.28 5.31
CA LEU A 479 31.73 -5.04 4.12
C LEU A 479 32.02 -4.11 2.95
N THR A 480 33.19 -4.26 2.34
CA THR A 480 33.56 -3.60 1.08
C THR A 480 33.53 -4.61 -0.05
N TRP A 481 32.67 -4.38 -1.03
CA TRP A 481 32.46 -5.27 -2.15
C TRP A 481 33.48 -5.01 -3.26
N PRO A 482 33.91 -6.05 -4.00
CA PRO A 482 34.70 -5.87 -5.20
C PRO A 482 33.96 -5.04 -6.25
N ASP A 483 34.72 -4.31 -7.06
CA ASP A 483 34.15 -3.61 -8.21
C ASP A 483 33.38 -4.58 -9.10
N LYS A 484 32.19 -4.16 -9.57
CA LYS A 484 31.30 -4.94 -10.44
C LYS A 484 30.75 -6.23 -9.78
N ALA A 485 30.79 -6.37 -8.46
CA ALA A 485 30.13 -7.49 -7.79
C ALA A 485 28.64 -7.54 -8.13
N ILE A 486 28.16 -8.73 -8.51
CA ILE A 486 26.74 -9.01 -8.72
C ILE A 486 26.37 -10.13 -7.75
N VAL A 487 25.43 -9.82 -6.85
CA VAL A 487 25.06 -10.71 -5.75
C VAL A 487 23.71 -11.35 -6.04
N LEU A 488 23.70 -12.68 -6.08
CA LEU A 488 22.48 -13.47 -6.02
C LEU A 488 22.17 -13.73 -4.55
N SER A 489 21.03 -13.23 -4.10
CA SER A 489 20.56 -13.34 -2.72
C SER A 489 19.05 -13.47 -2.67
N PRO A 490 18.46 -14.00 -1.58
CA PRO A 490 17.04 -13.91 -1.35
C PRO A 490 16.57 -12.47 -1.49
N PRO A 491 15.35 -12.22 -2.03
CA PRO A 491 14.91 -10.88 -2.39
C PRO A 491 14.97 -9.86 -1.24
N LEU A 492 14.60 -10.24 0.00
CA LEU A 492 14.69 -9.34 1.16
C LEU A 492 16.12 -8.92 1.47
N LEU A 493 17.09 -9.86 1.40
CA LEU A 493 18.52 -9.53 1.56
C LEU A 493 19.03 -8.64 0.42
N GLY A 494 18.49 -8.79 -0.80
CA GLY A 494 18.78 -7.90 -1.91
C GLY A 494 18.40 -6.44 -1.60
N ALA A 495 17.21 -6.22 -1.02
CA ALA A 495 16.81 -4.89 -0.57
C ALA A 495 17.71 -4.35 0.56
N ASP A 496 18.06 -5.18 1.54
CA ASP A 496 18.98 -4.82 2.63
C ASP A 496 20.37 -4.42 2.12
N LEU A 497 20.89 -5.14 1.10
CA LEU A 497 22.17 -4.82 0.47
C LEU A 497 22.16 -3.46 -0.22
N LEU A 498 21.06 -3.08 -0.90
CA LEU A 498 20.92 -1.78 -1.55
C LEU A 498 20.79 -0.61 -0.57
N ALA A 499 20.37 -0.86 0.66
CA ALA A 499 20.17 0.19 1.66
C ALA A 499 21.48 0.80 2.19
N LYS A 500 22.59 0.04 2.15
CA LYS A 500 23.91 0.45 2.70
C LYS A 500 24.89 0.80 1.58
N LEU A 501 25.60 1.89 1.74
CA LEU A 501 26.67 2.29 0.81
C LEU A 501 28.06 1.95 1.37
N PRO A 502 29.03 1.58 0.51
CA PRO A 502 28.87 1.16 -0.90
C PRO A 502 28.18 -0.21 -0.98
N HIS A 503 27.33 -0.39 -1.98
CA HIS A 503 26.60 -1.66 -2.19
C HIS A 503 27.01 -2.37 -3.48
N PRO A 504 26.89 -3.70 -3.56
CA PRO A 504 27.01 -4.44 -4.81
C PRO A 504 25.74 -4.27 -5.64
N ARG A 505 25.79 -4.71 -6.89
CA ARG A 505 24.56 -4.92 -7.68
C ARG A 505 23.88 -6.21 -7.21
N VAL A 506 22.55 -6.23 -7.21
CA VAL A 506 21.77 -7.38 -6.75
C VAL A 506 20.93 -7.98 -7.88
N VAL A 507 20.68 -9.29 -7.84
CA VAL A 507 19.89 -10.00 -8.86
C VAL A 507 18.38 -9.87 -8.58
N ALA A 508 17.98 -9.84 -7.33
CA ALA A 508 16.56 -9.84 -6.94
C ALA A 508 16.27 -8.90 -5.76
N ILE A 509 15.06 -8.35 -5.80
CA ILE A 509 14.42 -7.59 -4.72
C ILE A 509 12.98 -8.09 -4.57
N PRO A 510 12.29 -7.87 -3.43
CA PRO A 510 10.93 -8.36 -3.20
C PRO A 510 9.88 -7.48 -3.89
N ASN A 511 9.97 -7.36 -5.21
CA ASN A 511 9.05 -6.60 -6.05
C ASN A 511 8.68 -7.42 -7.28
N HIS A 512 7.41 -7.37 -7.70
CA HIS A 512 6.92 -8.18 -8.82
C HIS A 512 7.59 -7.84 -10.16
N HIS A 513 8.07 -6.61 -10.36
CA HIS A 513 8.89 -6.24 -11.52
C HIS A 513 10.29 -6.88 -11.51
N ALA A 514 10.73 -7.40 -10.35
CA ALA A 514 11.95 -8.17 -10.24
C ALA A 514 11.72 -9.70 -10.29
N ALA A 515 10.55 -10.14 -10.75
CA ALA A 515 10.17 -11.56 -10.80
C ALA A 515 11.15 -12.44 -11.55
N LEU A 516 11.79 -11.94 -12.62
CA LEU A 516 12.83 -12.68 -13.35
C LEU A 516 14.07 -12.95 -12.50
N GLY A 517 14.49 -11.96 -11.70
CA GLY A 517 15.58 -12.13 -10.74
C GLY A 517 15.19 -13.10 -9.62
N MET A 518 13.97 -12.96 -9.10
CA MET A 518 13.45 -13.87 -8.07
C MET A 518 13.36 -15.32 -8.56
N ASP A 519 12.97 -15.55 -9.82
CA ASP A 519 12.97 -16.88 -10.44
C ASP A 519 14.38 -17.51 -10.47
N LYS A 520 15.41 -16.71 -10.76
CA LYS A 520 16.80 -17.19 -10.73
C LYS A 520 17.24 -17.57 -9.32
N VAL A 521 16.86 -16.76 -8.32
CA VAL A 521 17.13 -17.07 -6.91
C VAL A 521 16.39 -18.36 -6.48
N ASP A 522 15.14 -18.55 -6.90
CA ASP A 522 14.36 -19.75 -6.62
C ASP A 522 15.02 -21.00 -7.22
N ARG A 523 15.39 -20.96 -8.51
CA ARG A 523 16.10 -22.06 -9.20
C ARG A 523 17.46 -22.35 -8.57
N PHE A 524 18.14 -21.33 -8.06
CA PHE A 524 19.41 -21.52 -7.35
C PHE A 524 19.22 -22.21 -6.00
N LEU A 525 18.25 -21.78 -5.19
CA LEU A 525 18.05 -22.28 -3.83
C LEU A 525 17.30 -23.60 -3.76
N ASP A 526 16.46 -23.89 -4.76
CA ASP A 526 15.69 -25.12 -4.90
C ASP A 526 16.00 -25.84 -6.22
N PRO A 527 16.98 -26.76 -6.24
CA PRO A 527 17.32 -27.54 -7.44
C PRO A 527 16.16 -28.35 -8.04
N GLY A 528 15.08 -28.56 -7.29
CA GLY A 528 13.85 -29.18 -7.81
C GLY A 528 13.14 -28.27 -8.83
N THR A 529 13.46 -26.99 -8.87
CA THR A 529 12.88 -26.00 -9.79
C THR A 529 13.80 -25.60 -10.94
N GLY A 530 15.10 -25.93 -10.90
CA GLY A 530 16.08 -25.63 -11.94
C GLY A 530 17.53 -25.97 -11.56
N ASP A 531 18.47 -25.77 -12.50
CA ASP A 531 19.92 -25.97 -12.23
C ASP A 531 20.49 -24.73 -11.51
N PRO A 532 21.07 -24.88 -10.29
CA PRO A 532 21.68 -23.78 -9.56
C PRO A 532 22.83 -23.08 -10.31
N ARG A 533 23.64 -23.80 -11.09
CA ARG A 533 24.74 -23.21 -11.86
C ARG A 533 24.23 -22.38 -13.03
N GLU A 534 23.25 -22.90 -13.76
CA GLU A 534 22.60 -22.17 -14.84
C GLU A 534 21.98 -20.86 -14.34
N ALA A 535 21.31 -20.89 -13.18
CA ALA A 535 20.75 -19.69 -12.56
C ALA A 535 21.82 -18.62 -12.23
N LEU A 536 23.02 -19.04 -11.78
CA LEU A 536 24.15 -18.12 -11.55
C LEU A 536 24.70 -17.55 -12.86
N ASP A 537 24.86 -18.38 -13.88
CA ASP A 537 25.40 -17.97 -15.17
C ASP A 537 24.44 -17.01 -15.89
N GLU A 538 23.16 -17.32 -15.95
CA GLU A 538 22.12 -16.47 -16.53
C GLU A 538 22.01 -15.11 -15.82
N SER A 539 22.12 -15.10 -14.49
CA SER A 539 22.10 -13.85 -13.70
C SER A 539 23.42 -13.08 -13.75
N ARG A 540 24.47 -13.67 -14.33
CA ARG A 540 25.85 -13.14 -14.30
C ARG A 540 26.35 -12.92 -12.86
N ALA A 541 25.79 -13.60 -11.88
CA ALA A 541 26.16 -13.44 -10.49
C ALA A 541 27.63 -13.85 -10.27
N THR A 542 28.31 -13.06 -9.45
CA THR A 542 29.69 -13.32 -9.03
C THR A 542 29.75 -13.84 -7.60
N HIS A 543 28.74 -13.51 -6.81
CA HIS A 543 28.64 -13.89 -5.40
C HIS A 543 27.24 -14.39 -5.06
N VAL A 544 27.18 -15.23 -4.04
CA VAL A 544 25.94 -15.68 -3.41
C VAL A 544 25.96 -15.23 -1.96
N VAL A 545 24.85 -14.68 -1.48
CA VAL A 545 24.71 -14.24 -0.09
C VAL A 545 23.45 -14.82 0.50
N LEU A 546 23.62 -15.51 1.64
CA LEU A 546 22.54 -16.11 2.41
C LEU A 546 22.69 -15.76 3.89
N CYS A 547 21.60 -15.89 4.63
CA CYS A 547 21.61 -15.80 6.08
C CYS A 547 21.32 -17.15 6.71
N ALA A 548 22.21 -17.63 7.58
CA ALA A 548 22.01 -18.88 8.30
C ALA A 548 20.75 -18.82 9.17
N THR A 549 19.87 -19.80 8.99
CA THR A 549 18.64 -19.92 9.76
C THR A 549 18.89 -20.19 11.24
N PRO A 550 17.98 -19.75 12.12
CA PRO A 550 18.00 -20.22 13.50
C PRO A 550 17.84 -21.74 13.59
N PRO A 551 18.45 -22.41 14.59
CA PRO A 551 18.36 -23.87 14.76
C PRO A 551 16.92 -24.42 14.75
N ALA A 552 15.96 -23.66 15.22
CA ALA A 552 14.56 -24.05 15.28
C ALA A 552 13.90 -24.29 13.91
N VAL A 553 14.38 -23.67 12.85
CA VAL A 553 13.83 -23.82 11.48
C VAL A 553 14.65 -24.77 10.60
N ASN A 554 15.82 -25.23 11.06
CA ASN A 554 16.70 -26.15 10.32
C ASN A 554 16.02 -27.46 9.90
N PRO A 555 15.13 -28.11 10.69
CA PRO A 555 14.46 -29.33 10.25
C PRO A 555 13.66 -29.14 8.96
N VAL A 556 12.88 -28.05 8.88
CA VAL A 556 12.07 -27.75 7.69
C VAL A 556 12.96 -27.46 6.48
N MET A 557 14.09 -26.76 6.69
CA MET A 557 15.05 -26.45 5.64
C MET A 557 15.72 -27.72 5.08
N ARG A 558 16.15 -28.64 5.96
CA ARG A 558 16.77 -29.90 5.54
C ARG A 558 15.82 -30.77 4.73
N GLU A 559 14.56 -30.82 5.11
CA GLU A 559 13.56 -31.63 4.43
C GLU A 559 13.17 -31.03 3.07
N ARG A 560 12.92 -29.74 3.01
CA ARG A 560 12.34 -29.08 1.82
C ARG A 560 13.37 -28.45 0.89
N PHE A 561 14.48 -27.93 1.44
CA PHE A 561 15.49 -27.17 0.71
C PHE A 561 16.91 -27.63 1.12
N PRO A 562 17.26 -28.93 0.88
CA PRO A 562 18.53 -29.49 1.37
C PRO A 562 19.76 -28.79 0.80
N PHE A 563 19.70 -28.30 -0.44
CA PHE A 563 20.81 -27.56 -1.06
C PHE A 563 21.04 -26.22 -0.38
N ALA A 564 19.99 -25.42 -0.18
CA ALA A 564 20.09 -24.16 0.54
C ALA A 564 20.59 -24.36 1.98
N GLN A 565 20.12 -25.43 2.65
CA GLN A 565 20.60 -25.79 4.00
C GLN A 565 22.10 -26.15 4.00
N SER A 566 22.60 -26.90 3.02
CA SER A 566 24.02 -27.22 2.95
C SER A 566 24.91 -25.98 2.84
N LEU A 567 24.46 -24.98 2.08
CA LEU A 567 25.15 -23.69 2.00
C LEU A 567 25.13 -22.95 3.34
N MET A 568 24.02 -22.96 4.06
CA MET A 568 23.93 -22.33 5.38
C MET A 568 24.79 -23.02 6.44
N ASP A 569 24.94 -24.34 6.32
CA ASP A 569 25.83 -25.16 7.17
C ASP A 569 27.33 -25.00 6.80
N GLY A 570 27.65 -24.19 5.76
CA GLY A 570 29.02 -23.98 5.30
C GLY A 570 29.60 -25.15 4.49
N GLN A 571 28.74 -25.92 3.83
CA GLN A 571 29.09 -27.06 2.98
C GLN A 571 28.79 -26.74 1.51
N PRO A 572 29.53 -25.83 0.87
CA PRO A 572 29.29 -25.44 -0.51
C PRO A 572 29.80 -26.55 -1.47
N PRO A 573 29.19 -26.64 -2.66
CA PRO A 573 29.77 -27.47 -3.76
C PRO A 573 31.08 -26.85 -4.24
N ALA A 574 31.92 -27.63 -4.95
CA ALA A 574 33.25 -27.25 -5.38
C ALA A 574 33.33 -25.98 -6.25
N TRP A 575 32.23 -25.61 -6.88
CA TRP A 575 32.12 -24.40 -7.70
C TRP A 575 31.74 -23.13 -6.91
N LEU A 576 31.53 -23.22 -5.58
CA LEU A 576 31.37 -22.09 -4.66
C LEU A 576 32.53 -22.09 -3.65
N VAL A 577 33.13 -20.92 -3.47
CA VAL A 577 34.20 -20.70 -2.49
C VAL A 577 33.66 -19.83 -1.36
N GLN A 578 33.67 -20.35 -0.14
CA GLN A 578 33.21 -19.58 1.02
C GLN A 578 34.15 -18.43 1.30
N CYS A 579 33.58 -17.23 1.44
CA CYS A 579 34.30 -16.03 1.81
C CYS A 579 34.35 -15.86 3.34
N PRO A 580 35.43 -15.25 3.88
CA PRO A 580 35.51 -14.96 5.30
C PRO A 580 34.46 -13.90 5.69
N VAL A 581 33.83 -14.11 6.85
CA VAL A 581 32.89 -13.20 7.49
C VAL A 581 33.28 -13.05 8.95
N GLU A 582 32.75 -12.04 9.64
CA GLU A 582 33.02 -11.83 11.07
C GLU A 582 32.63 -13.08 11.89
N ALA A 583 33.46 -13.42 12.88
CA ALA A 583 33.21 -14.56 13.75
C ALA A 583 31.86 -14.42 14.47
N GLY A 584 31.05 -15.46 14.46
CA GLY A 584 29.69 -15.43 15.02
C GLY A 584 28.61 -14.85 14.09
N SER A 585 29.00 -14.32 12.92
CA SER A 585 28.02 -13.83 11.94
C SER A 585 27.16 -14.97 11.39
N ARG A 586 25.87 -14.71 11.25
CA ARG A 586 24.94 -15.59 10.55
C ARG A 586 25.02 -15.47 9.03
N LEU A 587 25.75 -14.47 8.54
CA LEU A 587 25.95 -14.22 7.12
C LEU A 587 26.79 -15.33 6.49
N ARG A 588 26.41 -15.78 5.30
CA ARG A 588 27.15 -16.72 4.46
C ARG A 588 27.36 -16.08 3.11
N ILE A 589 28.62 -15.87 2.74
CA ILE A 589 29.03 -15.27 1.46
C ILE A 589 29.86 -16.30 0.71
N TYR A 590 29.51 -16.50 -0.57
CA TYR A 590 30.22 -17.39 -1.46
C TYR A 590 30.62 -16.64 -2.73
N SER A 591 31.85 -16.86 -3.19
CA SER A 591 32.31 -16.43 -4.50
C SER A 591 32.08 -17.55 -5.50
N TYR A 592 31.50 -17.25 -6.68
CA TYR A 592 31.24 -18.21 -7.73
C TYR A 592 32.48 -18.44 -8.60
N ARG A 593 32.87 -19.70 -8.71
CA ARG A 593 33.94 -20.15 -9.61
C ARG A 593 33.35 -20.59 -10.94
N ARG A 594 33.50 -19.76 -11.97
CA ARG A 594 33.05 -20.10 -13.33
C ARG A 594 33.89 -21.21 -13.97
N ALA A 595 33.34 -21.84 -15.01
CA ALA A 595 34.08 -22.75 -15.88
C ALA A 595 35.30 -22.02 -16.45
N GLY A 596 36.52 -22.53 -16.17
CA GLY A 596 37.78 -21.83 -16.50
C GLY A 596 38.60 -21.40 -15.26
N GLY A 597 38.09 -21.64 -14.04
CA GLY A 597 38.88 -21.49 -12.80
C GLY A 597 38.89 -20.06 -12.18
N PHE A 598 38.28 -19.08 -12.86
CA PHE A 598 38.22 -17.70 -12.34
C PHE A 598 37.18 -17.60 -11.23
N SER A 599 37.60 -17.18 -10.04
CA SER A 599 36.73 -16.84 -8.90
C SER A 599 36.80 -15.34 -8.66
N ALA A 600 35.67 -14.69 -8.44
CA ALA A 600 35.66 -13.29 -8.02
C ALA A 600 36.32 -13.13 -6.65
N ALA A 601 36.97 -12.01 -6.40
CA ALA A 601 37.54 -11.71 -5.07
C ALA A 601 36.42 -11.62 -4.02
N CYS A 602 36.66 -12.16 -2.82
CA CYS A 602 35.74 -12.02 -1.71
C CYS A 602 35.62 -10.56 -1.23
N PRO A 603 34.47 -10.14 -0.68
CA PRO A 603 34.36 -8.88 0.03
C PRO A 603 35.38 -8.79 1.16
N SER A 604 35.96 -7.61 1.36
CA SER A 604 36.86 -7.35 2.48
C SER A 604 36.10 -6.77 3.67
N LEU A 605 36.52 -7.12 4.87
CA LEU A 605 36.09 -6.46 6.09
C LEU A 605 36.88 -5.16 6.24
N ALA A 606 36.19 -4.02 6.38
CA ALA A 606 36.87 -2.79 6.75
C ALA A 606 37.59 -3.00 8.09
N ALA A 607 38.86 -2.63 8.16
CA ALA A 607 39.55 -2.58 9.45
C ALA A 607 38.79 -1.61 10.35
N ARG A 608 38.27 -2.10 11.49
CA ARG A 608 37.61 -1.27 12.51
C ARG A 608 38.63 -0.39 13.21
#